data_ecd4ad4fb58bcb22773491dead62ec9b
#
_entry.id   ecd4ad4fb58bcb22773491dead62ec9b
#
_cell.length_a   1.000
_cell.length_b   1.000
_cell.length_c   1.000
_cell.angle_alpha   90.00
_cell.angle_beta   90.00
_cell.angle_gamma   90.00
#
_symmetry.space_group_name_H-M   'P 1'
#
loop_
_entity.id
_entity.type
_entity.pdbx_description
1 polymer ?
#
loop_
_entity_poly.entity_id
_entity_poly.type
_entity_poly.pdbx_seq_one_letter_code
_entity_poly.pdbx_strand_id
1 'polypeptide(L)'
;MSITLEIETKNYLDDLLCIKKHLSHMESLLNCYASYALSEPSSKFGWTFFKLEFKSNFQISISKKFSDILAKYQYNDDTGKFTKFMSDYFIARGCNVKVNSVT
;
A
#
# COMPACT_ATOMS: atom_id res chain seq x y z
N MET A 1 10.38 -5.48 11.12
CA MET A 1 10.74 -5.36 9.69
C MET A 1 9.66 -4.55 8.98
N SER A 2 10.03 -3.63 8.12
CA SER A 2 9.07 -2.80 7.38
C SER A 2 9.07 -3.18 5.90
N ILE A 3 7.95 -2.88 5.22
CA ILE A 3 7.84 -3.06 3.78
C ILE A 3 7.63 -1.69 3.17
N THR A 4 8.40 -1.37 2.14
CA THR A 4 8.28 -0.12 1.41
C THR A 4 7.77 -0.40 0.00
N LEU A 5 6.73 0.31 -0.39
CA LEU A 5 6.17 0.26 -1.74
C LEU A 5 6.44 1.58 -2.44
N GLU A 6 6.65 1.52 -3.75
CA GLU A 6 6.70 2.73 -4.57
C GLU A 6 5.37 2.89 -5.27
N ILE A 7 4.80 4.08 -5.15
CA ILE A 7 3.52 4.42 -5.76
C ILE A 7 3.78 5.37 -6.92
N GLU A 8 3.21 5.04 -8.08
CA GLU A 8 3.29 5.88 -9.28
C GLU A 8 1.90 6.38 -9.63
N THR A 9 1.77 7.67 -9.88
CA THR A 9 0.48 8.29 -10.19
C THR A 9 0.66 9.42 -11.20
N LYS A 10 -0.37 9.68 -12.00
CA LYS A 10 -0.46 10.84 -12.88
C LYS A 10 -1.26 11.97 -12.25
N ASN A 11 -1.96 11.71 -11.14
CA ASN A 11 -2.81 12.69 -10.47
C ASN A 11 -2.53 12.63 -8.97
N TYR A 12 -1.38 13.17 -8.59
CA TYR A 12 -0.81 13.00 -7.26
C TYR A 12 -1.76 13.44 -6.14
N LEU A 13 -2.34 14.64 -6.26
CA LEU A 13 -3.17 15.17 -5.17
C LEU A 13 -4.41 14.31 -4.92
N ASP A 14 -5.11 13.94 -5.97
CA ASP A 14 -6.32 13.13 -5.84
C ASP A 14 -6.00 11.72 -5.35
N ASP A 15 -4.97 11.10 -5.91
CA ASP A 15 -4.60 9.75 -5.53
C ASP A 15 -4.00 9.67 -4.14
N LEU A 16 -3.25 10.69 -3.73
CA LEU A 16 -2.74 10.76 -2.36
C LEU A 16 -3.87 10.82 -1.34
N LEU A 17 -4.87 11.66 -1.59
CA LEU A 17 -6.05 11.74 -0.72
C LEU A 17 -6.80 10.42 -0.68
N CYS A 18 -6.94 9.76 -1.82
CA CYS A 18 -7.57 8.45 -1.92
C CYS A 18 -6.82 7.41 -1.07
N ILE A 19 -5.50 7.38 -1.20
CA ILE A 19 -4.65 6.45 -0.44
C ILE A 19 -4.77 6.73 1.07
N LYS A 20 -4.65 7.98 1.49
CA LYS A 20 -4.75 8.34 2.90
C LYS A 20 -6.10 7.96 3.49
N LYS A 21 -7.17 8.24 2.77
CA LYS A 21 -8.53 7.91 3.21
C LYS A 21 -8.69 6.41 3.46
N HIS A 22 -8.25 5.60 2.51
CA HIS A 22 -8.43 4.16 2.59
C HIS A 22 -7.44 3.50 3.56
N LEU A 23 -6.25 4.05 3.73
CA LEU A 23 -5.33 3.58 4.77
C LEU A 23 -5.86 3.89 6.17
N SER A 24 -6.45 5.08 6.36
CA SER A 24 -7.07 5.40 7.65
C SER A 24 -8.22 4.45 7.97
N HIS A 25 -9.02 4.12 6.96
CA HIS A 25 -10.11 3.14 7.12
C HIS A 25 -9.54 1.76 7.49
N MET A 26 -8.48 1.35 6.81
CA MET A 26 -7.83 0.06 7.09
C MET A 26 -7.24 0.05 8.50
N GLU A 27 -6.58 1.13 8.92
CA GLU A 27 -6.05 1.22 10.27
C GLU A 27 -7.16 1.07 11.33
N SER A 28 -8.30 1.69 11.11
CA SER A 28 -9.45 1.54 12.01
C SER A 28 -9.95 0.10 12.04
N LEU A 29 -10.05 -0.54 10.89
CA LEU A 29 -10.50 -1.92 10.77
C LEU A 29 -9.56 -2.89 11.49
N LEU A 30 -8.25 -2.63 11.41
CA LEU A 30 -7.23 -3.46 12.02
C LEU A 30 -6.92 -3.08 13.47
N ASN A 31 -7.48 -1.97 13.94
CA ASN A 31 -7.16 -1.39 15.25
C ASN A 31 -5.64 -1.16 15.40
N CYS A 32 -5.05 -0.55 14.38
CA CYS A 32 -3.61 -0.40 14.23
C CYS A 32 -3.34 1.00 13.69
N TYR A 33 -2.61 1.84 14.42
CA TYR A 33 -2.45 3.25 14.09
C TYR A 33 -0.99 3.64 13.99
N ALA A 34 -0.71 4.77 13.33
CA ALA A 34 0.64 5.25 13.06
C ALA A 34 1.49 4.16 12.38
N SER A 35 0.87 3.40 11.48
CA SER A 35 1.44 2.17 10.93
C SER A 35 2.05 2.35 9.55
N TYR A 36 1.99 3.54 8.98
CA TYR A 36 2.58 3.82 7.68
C TYR A 36 3.18 5.22 7.64
N ALA A 37 4.09 5.45 6.69
CA ALA A 37 4.69 6.74 6.45
C ALA A 37 4.78 6.98 4.93
N LEU A 38 4.62 8.23 4.52
CA LEU A 38 4.68 8.64 3.13
C LEU A 38 5.92 9.52 2.92
N SER A 39 6.65 9.27 1.83
CA SER A 39 7.80 10.08 1.47
C SER A 39 7.38 11.32 0.68
N GLU A 40 8.32 12.26 0.51
CA GLU A 40 8.16 13.39 -0.40
C GLU A 40 7.99 12.88 -1.84
N PRO A 41 7.14 13.54 -2.63
CA PRO A 41 6.95 13.14 -4.02
C PRO A 41 8.09 13.63 -4.90
N SER A 42 8.35 12.89 -5.97
CA SER A 42 9.23 13.36 -7.05
C SER A 42 8.54 13.11 -8.38
N SER A 43 8.70 14.05 -9.32
CA SER A 43 8.06 13.98 -10.63
C SER A 43 9.06 13.69 -11.72
N LYS A 44 8.69 12.84 -12.67
CA LYS A 44 9.54 12.45 -13.77
C LYS A 44 8.68 11.97 -14.94
N PHE A 45 8.88 12.56 -16.11
CA PHE A 45 8.18 12.17 -17.34
C PHE A 45 6.64 12.17 -17.22
N GLY A 46 6.10 13.16 -16.51
CA GLY A 46 4.65 13.28 -16.34
C GLY A 46 4.06 12.39 -15.26
N TRP A 47 4.89 11.57 -14.61
CA TRP A 47 4.48 10.74 -13.48
C TRP A 47 5.01 11.32 -12.18
N THR A 48 4.29 11.10 -11.10
CA THR A 48 4.74 11.41 -9.76
C THR A 48 4.96 10.12 -8.99
N PHE A 49 6.10 10.03 -8.31
CA PHE A 49 6.51 8.86 -7.55
C PHE A 49 6.64 9.24 -6.08
N PHE A 50 6.18 8.39 -5.21
CA PHE A 50 6.41 8.53 -3.77
C PHE A 50 6.45 7.16 -3.14
N LYS A 51 7.04 7.07 -1.94
CA LYS A 51 7.17 5.81 -1.23
C LYS A 51 6.17 5.75 -0.10
N LEU A 52 5.64 4.56 0.11
CA LEU A 52 4.72 4.24 1.18
C LEU A 52 5.36 3.13 1.99
N GLU A 53 5.81 3.46 3.20
CA GLU A 53 6.43 2.50 4.09
C GLU A 53 5.40 2.03 5.12
N PHE A 54 5.27 0.71 5.24
CA PHE A 54 4.43 0.09 6.27
C PHE A 54 5.28 -0.45 7.38
N LYS A 55 4.92 -0.13 8.62
CA LYS A 55 5.57 -0.70 9.79
C LYS A 55 5.11 -2.14 9.98
N SER A 56 5.88 -2.90 10.75
CA SER A 56 5.61 -4.33 10.94
C SER A 56 4.24 -4.59 11.58
N ASN A 57 3.75 -3.70 12.44
CA ASN A 57 2.43 -3.88 13.05
C ASN A 57 1.30 -3.91 12.01
N PHE A 58 1.38 -3.08 10.98
CA PHE A 58 0.40 -3.10 9.89
C PHE A 58 0.48 -4.41 9.10
N GLN A 59 1.68 -4.79 8.71
CA GLN A 59 1.91 -6.01 7.94
C GLN A 59 1.40 -7.25 8.69
N ILE A 60 1.72 -7.35 9.97
CA ILE A 60 1.28 -8.48 10.80
C ILE A 60 -0.24 -8.50 10.90
N SER A 61 -0.87 -7.36 11.11
CA SER A 61 -2.33 -7.27 11.21
C SER A 61 -3.03 -7.66 9.91
N ILE A 62 -2.50 -7.23 8.77
CA ILE A 62 -2.99 -7.62 7.45
C ILE A 62 -2.87 -9.13 7.26
N SER A 63 -1.71 -9.68 7.61
CA SER A 63 -1.46 -11.11 7.44
C SER A 63 -2.41 -11.97 8.27
N LYS A 64 -2.79 -11.50 9.45
CA LYS A 64 -3.74 -12.21 10.32
C LYS A 64 -5.18 -12.07 9.83
N LYS A 65 -5.60 -10.85 9.50
CA LYS A 65 -7.00 -10.60 9.15
C LYS A 65 -7.37 -11.11 7.77
N PHE A 66 -6.45 -11.04 6.83
CA PHE A 66 -6.70 -11.38 5.43
C PHE A 66 -5.89 -12.59 4.97
N SER A 67 -5.57 -13.49 5.89
CA SER A 67 -4.77 -14.68 5.58
C SER A 67 -5.36 -15.52 4.45
N ASP A 68 -6.68 -15.66 4.41
CA ASP A 68 -7.35 -16.45 3.36
C ASP A 68 -7.17 -15.82 1.98
N ILE A 69 -7.25 -14.49 1.91
CA ILE A 69 -7.07 -13.77 0.65
C ILE A 69 -5.62 -13.83 0.21
N LEU A 70 -4.68 -13.62 1.14
CA LEU A 70 -3.26 -13.65 0.84
C LEU A 70 -2.80 -15.03 0.37
N ALA A 71 -3.39 -16.10 0.91
CA ALA A 71 -3.06 -17.46 0.50
C ALA A 71 -3.41 -17.74 -0.96
N LYS A 72 -4.31 -16.97 -1.56
CA LYS A 72 -4.72 -17.15 -2.95
C LYS A 72 -3.76 -16.51 -3.95
N TYR A 73 -2.86 -15.63 -3.50
CA TYR A 73 -1.89 -15.01 -4.39
C TYR A 73 -0.74 -15.97 -4.68
N GLN A 74 -0.31 -16.00 -5.94
CA GLN A 74 0.71 -16.93 -6.41
C GLN A 74 2.09 -16.26 -6.44
N TYR A 75 2.56 -15.83 -5.28
CA TYR A 75 3.90 -15.27 -5.12
C TYR A 75 4.72 -16.16 -4.19
N ASN A 76 6.03 -16.16 -4.42
CA ASN A 76 6.94 -17.01 -3.64
C ASN A 76 7.23 -16.46 -2.24
N ASP A 77 7.00 -15.18 -2.00
CA ASP A 77 7.30 -14.56 -0.72
C ASP A 77 6.15 -13.70 -0.22
N ASP A 78 6.22 -13.36 1.07
CA ASP A 78 5.19 -12.57 1.74
C ASP A 78 5.18 -11.12 1.25
N THR A 79 6.32 -10.57 0.87
CA THR A 79 6.41 -9.21 0.33
C THR A 79 5.64 -9.08 -0.97
N GLY A 80 5.79 -10.06 -1.88
CA GLY A 80 5.05 -10.09 -3.13
C GLY A 80 3.54 -10.17 -2.92
N LYS A 81 3.12 -11.04 -2.01
CA LYS A 81 1.69 -11.19 -1.66
C LYS A 81 1.13 -9.89 -1.06
N PHE A 82 1.85 -9.29 -0.15
CA PHE A 82 1.46 -8.03 0.49
C PHE A 82 1.35 -6.90 -0.54
N THR A 83 2.34 -6.79 -1.43
CA THR A 83 2.36 -5.77 -2.48
C THR A 83 1.13 -5.91 -3.39
N LYS A 84 0.84 -7.13 -3.85
CA LYS A 84 -0.31 -7.39 -4.71
C LYS A 84 -1.62 -7.11 -3.99
N PHE A 85 -1.72 -7.50 -2.73
CA PHE A 85 -2.89 -7.23 -1.91
C PHE A 85 -3.15 -5.72 -1.82
N MET A 86 -2.12 -4.93 -1.52
CA MET A 86 -2.28 -3.47 -1.40
C MET A 86 -2.60 -2.83 -2.74
N SER A 87 -2.00 -3.31 -3.82
CA SER A 87 -2.32 -2.83 -5.16
C SER A 87 -3.80 -3.04 -5.49
N ASP A 88 -4.28 -4.26 -5.28
CA ASP A 88 -5.68 -4.60 -5.55
C ASP A 88 -6.63 -3.82 -4.63
N TYR A 89 -6.24 -3.62 -3.38
CA TYR A 89 -7.03 -2.86 -2.41
C TYR A 89 -7.22 -1.41 -2.88
N PHE A 90 -6.16 -0.74 -3.30
CA PHE A 90 -6.24 0.65 -3.77
C PHE A 90 -7.01 0.76 -5.08
N ILE A 91 -6.75 -0.12 -6.03
CA ILE A 91 -7.42 -0.10 -7.33
C ILE A 91 -8.91 -0.34 -7.18
N ALA A 92 -9.31 -1.28 -6.34
CA ALA A 92 -10.71 -1.59 -6.10
C ALA A 92 -11.48 -0.41 -5.48
N ARG A 93 -10.77 0.54 -4.87
CA ARG A 93 -11.36 1.71 -4.23
C ARG A 93 -11.18 3.00 -5.05
N GLY A 94 -10.78 2.87 -6.29
CA GLY A 94 -10.71 3.99 -7.22
C GLY A 94 -9.42 4.80 -7.17
N CYS A 95 -8.38 4.31 -6.51
CA CYS A 95 -7.08 4.96 -6.54
C CYS A 95 -6.35 4.55 -7.82
N ASN A 96 -6.10 5.50 -8.72
CA ASN A 96 -5.46 5.23 -10.01
C ASN A 96 -3.94 5.25 -9.88
N VAL A 97 -3.40 4.21 -9.26
CA VAL A 97 -1.97 4.14 -8.97
C VAL A 97 -1.39 2.82 -9.44
N LYS A 98 -0.08 2.83 -9.70
CA LYS A 98 0.71 1.61 -9.84
C LYS A 98 1.48 1.40 -8.55
N VAL A 99 1.52 0.17 -8.08
CA VAL A 99 2.16 -0.19 -6.81
C VAL A 99 3.25 -1.21 -7.10
N ASN A 100 4.47 -0.87 -6.73
CA ASN A 100 5.62 -1.73 -6.91
C ASN A 100 6.36 -1.92 -5.59
N SER A 101 6.93 -3.09 -5.39
CA SER A 101 7.78 -3.34 -4.24
C SER A 101 9.16 -2.75 -4.45
N VAL A 102 9.73 -2.10 -3.40
CA VAL A 102 11.10 -1.60 -3.42
C VAL A 102 12.02 -2.40 -2.49
N THR A 103 11.46 -3.36 -1.80
CA THR A 103 12.27 -4.21 -0.89
C THR A 103 12.44 -5.60 -1.44
#